data_23c8f46f0dfe0164d7d1bdafcc89e2bc
#
_entry.id   23c8f46f0dfe0164d7d1bdafcc89e2bc
#
_cell.length_a   1.000
_cell.length_b   1.000
_cell.length_c   1.000
_cell.angle_alpha   90.00
_cell.angle_beta   90.00
_cell.angle_gamma   90.00
#
_symmetry.space_group_name_H-M   'P 1'
#
loop_
_entity.id
_entity.type
_entity.pdbx_description
1 polymer ?
#
loop_
_entity_poly.entity_id
_entity_poly.type
_entity_poly.pdbx_seq_one_letter_code
_entity_poly.pdbx_strand_id
1 'polypeptide(L)'
;RYNLKKVMIDYASLLGSQVILTSFAPNITDYSYGLKNYYQIIESIERKELPVVHVVDLKQELRNGNNSPISQKLLIEILKAKKANKVSILIVNNKSYSSYVMCRSCGKTITCPRCNISLQYNKKNNLLICPACSYRVAFTNECPTCSSKELKFGGFGMEQINEELNTNYPSIRTAILNESNYDDYYQIMLGLEEETIDVIITTSVLANKIDSDRIGMVGIINLDSVAKIPTYDANERAYEMLTYAKECLNSSEDSLVIQAYSLDEIYLKTFLLNDYHAFIKEELSVRKILKNEPFYYINRIFIKAKYDLMYKEANEIKKYLQSMLGKEVYVIGPTYNHQHQMVQIIVKHRINDIGEIYKKIYEKYQTTTVTIIIDRYPKYI
;
A
#
# COMPACT_ATOMS: atom_id res chain seq x y z
N ARG A 1 -7.53 -10.85 -15.83
CA ARG A 1 -7.88 -9.59 -15.13
C ARG A 1 -7.70 -8.42 -16.07
N TYR A 2 -8.45 -7.35 -15.87
CA TYR A 2 -8.37 -6.12 -16.67
C TYR A 2 -8.20 -4.89 -15.76
N ASN A 3 -7.63 -3.83 -16.33
CA ASN A 3 -7.53 -2.53 -15.67
C ASN A 3 -8.74 -1.70 -16.10
N LEU A 4 -9.66 -1.42 -15.17
CA LEU A 4 -10.90 -0.72 -15.46
C LEU A 4 -10.66 0.65 -16.09
N LYS A 5 -9.71 1.43 -15.57
CA LYS A 5 -9.35 2.76 -16.12
C LYS A 5 -8.97 2.67 -17.59
N LYS A 6 -8.08 1.72 -17.94
CA LYS A 6 -7.64 1.54 -19.32
C LYS A 6 -8.78 1.11 -20.24
N VAL A 7 -9.62 0.17 -19.79
CA VAL A 7 -10.82 -0.25 -20.53
C VAL A 7 -11.77 0.92 -20.77
N MET A 8 -11.99 1.77 -19.75
CA MET A 8 -12.85 2.95 -19.90
C MET A 8 -12.27 3.99 -20.84
N ILE A 9 -10.95 4.21 -20.82
CA ILE A 9 -10.28 5.12 -21.77
C ILE A 9 -10.42 4.58 -23.20
N ASP A 10 -10.15 3.29 -23.42
CA ASP A 10 -10.27 2.64 -24.73
C ASP A 10 -11.73 2.68 -25.24
N TYR A 11 -12.70 2.43 -24.35
CA TYR A 11 -14.12 2.49 -24.68
C TYR A 11 -14.59 3.91 -25.04
N ALA A 12 -14.18 4.90 -24.26
CA ALA A 12 -14.47 6.30 -24.55
C ALA A 12 -13.89 6.75 -25.89
N SER A 13 -12.68 6.28 -26.22
CA SER A 13 -12.06 6.52 -27.53
C SER A 13 -12.89 5.95 -28.69
N LEU A 14 -13.45 4.74 -28.52
CA LEU A 14 -14.35 4.12 -29.52
C LEU A 14 -15.63 4.92 -29.73
N LEU A 15 -16.14 5.56 -28.67
CA LEU A 15 -17.35 6.38 -28.71
C LEU A 15 -17.09 7.85 -29.12
N GLY A 16 -15.83 8.25 -29.32
CA GLY A 16 -15.45 9.65 -29.55
C GLY A 16 -15.72 10.58 -28.34
N SER A 17 -15.77 10.00 -27.15
CA SER A 17 -16.05 10.75 -25.92
C SER A 17 -14.77 11.33 -25.30
N GLN A 18 -14.91 12.51 -24.69
CA GLN A 18 -13.82 13.10 -23.91
C GLN A 18 -13.65 12.38 -22.57
N VAL A 19 -12.41 12.18 -22.15
CA VAL A 19 -12.06 11.58 -20.85
C VAL A 19 -11.32 12.61 -20.00
N ILE A 20 -11.80 12.81 -18.78
CA ILE A 20 -11.15 13.66 -17.78
C ILE A 20 -10.73 12.75 -16.62
N LEU A 21 -9.42 12.73 -16.31
CA LEU A 21 -8.85 12.02 -15.18
C LEU A 21 -8.54 13.05 -14.08
N THR A 22 -9.09 12.86 -12.89
CA THR A 22 -8.87 13.76 -11.76
C THR A 22 -8.15 13.02 -10.64
N SER A 23 -7.20 13.69 -9.98
CA SER A 23 -6.49 13.15 -8.81
C SER A 23 -5.78 14.28 -8.08
N PHE A 24 -5.64 14.16 -6.76
CA PHE A 24 -4.75 15.01 -5.97
C PHE A 24 -3.27 14.69 -6.20
N ALA A 25 -2.96 13.41 -6.48
CA ALA A 25 -1.64 12.94 -6.90
C ALA A 25 -1.83 12.03 -8.12
N PRO A 26 -1.74 12.55 -9.36
CA PRO A 26 -1.86 11.73 -10.56
C PRO A 26 -0.83 10.62 -10.53
N ASN A 27 -1.21 9.39 -10.94
CA ASN A 27 -0.21 8.35 -10.96
C ASN A 27 0.89 8.66 -12.00
N ILE A 28 2.09 8.15 -11.73
CA ILE A 28 3.30 8.45 -12.52
C ILE A 28 3.14 8.06 -13.99
N THR A 29 2.43 6.96 -14.28
CA THR A 29 2.19 6.51 -15.65
C THR A 29 1.33 7.51 -16.42
N ASP A 30 0.19 7.95 -15.87
CA ASP A 30 -0.70 8.92 -16.51
C ASP A 30 -0.02 10.28 -16.67
N TYR A 31 0.67 10.72 -15.62
CA TYR A 31 1.41 11.98 -15.67
C TYR A 31 2.52 11.95 -16.74
N SER A 32 3.21 10.81 -16.88
CA SER A 32 4.20 10.64 -17.94
C SER A 32 3.63 10.73 -19.35
N TYR A 33 2.37 10.33 -19.54
CA TYR A 33 1.66 10.52 -20.81
C TYR A 33 1.30 11.98 -21.04
N GLY A 34 0.96 12.73 -20.00
CA GLY A 34 0.80 14.18 -20.07
C GLY A 34 2.09 14.90 -20.48
N LEU A 35 3.23 14.54 -19.86
CA LEU A 35 4.54 15.09 -20.22
C LEU A 35 4.95 14.79 -21.67
N LYS A 36 4.41 13.72 -22.27
CA LYS A 36 4.62 13.37 -23.69
C LYS A 36 3.54 13.95 -24.62
N ASN A 37 2.67 14.82 -24.12
CA ASN A 37 1.56 15.43 -24.87
C ASN A 37 0.50 14.44 -25.39
N TYR A 38 0.38 13.22 -24.79
CA TYR A 38 -0.75 12.33 -25.05
C TYR A 38 -1.99 12.77 -24.30
N TYR A 39 -1.84 13.44 -23.15
CA TYR A 39 -2.90 14.03 -22.34
C TYR A 39 -2.59 15.51 -22.10
N GLN A 40 -3.63 16.33 -22.03
CA GLN A 40 -3.49 17.70 -21.55
C GLN A 40 -3.47 17.67 -20.02
N ILE A 41 -2.42 18.23 -19.42
CA ILE A 41 -2.36 18.41 -17.96
C ILE A 41 -3.03 19.74 -17.64
N ILE A 42 -4.00 19.69 -16.73
CA ILE A 42 -4.67 20.87 -16.18
C ILE A 42 -4.39 20.88 -14.68
N GLU A 43 -3.67 21.88 -14.22
CA GLU A 43 -3.38 22.07 -12.81
C GLU A 43 -4.45 22.93 -12.15
N SER A 44 -4.77 22.67 -10.89
CA SER A 44 -5.69 23.50 -10.12
C SER A 44 -5.08 24.89 -9.89
N ILE A 45 -5.88 25.91 -10.12
CA ILE A 45 -5.49 27.30 -9.87
C ILE A 45 -5.75 27.67 -8.39
N GLU A 46 -6.65 26.97 -7.72
CA GLU A 46 -6.96 27.21 -6.32
C GLU A 46 -5.81 26.77 -5.42
N ARG A 47 -5.26 27.71 -4.68
CA ARG A 47 -4.27 27.42 -3.64
C ARG A 47 -5.02 27.35 -2.31
N LYS A 48 -5.17 26.14 -1.77
CA LYS A 48 -5.58 25.96 -0.38
C LYS A 48 -4.49 26.48 0.55
N GLU A 49 -4.88 26.97 1.71
CA GLU A 49 -3.94 27.19 2.80
C GLU A 49 -3.24 25.87 3.14
N LEU A 50 -1.93 25.92 3.33
CA LEU A 50 -1.17 24.73 3.61
C LEU A 50 -1.19 24.46 5.12
N PRO A 51 -1.50 23.23 5.55
CA PRO A 51 -1.44 22.86 6.96
C PRO A 51 0.01 22.86 7.46
N VAL A 52 0.18 22.94 8.77
CA VAL A 52 1.49 22.80 9.41
C VAL A 52 1.91 21.34 9.32
N VAL A 53 3.06 21.06 8.71
CA VAL A 53 3.58 19.70 8.57
C VAL A 53 4.67 19.42 9.60
N HIS A 54 4.49 18.38 10.41
CA HIS A 54 5.46 17.89 11.37
C HIS A 54 5.97 16.52 10.96
N VAL A 55 7.30 16.36 10.89
CA VAL A 55 7.92 15.06 10.63
C VAL A 55 8.56 14.56 11.91
N VAL A 56 8.25 13.33 12.30
CA VAL A 56 8.74 12.69 13.53
C VAL A 56 9.63 11.50 13.19
N ASP A 57 10.85 11.51 13.68
CA ASP A 57 11.78 10.39 13.60
C ASP A 57 11.43 9.34 14.67
N LEU A 58 10.84 8.23 14.24
CA LEU A 58 10.50 7.12 15.13
C LEU A 58 11.74 6.45 15.75
N LYS A 59 12.92 6.55 15.13
CA LYS A 59 14.17 6.06 15.73
C LYS A 59 14.56 6.92 16.92
N GLN A 60 14.37 8.22 16.83
CA GLN A 60 14.66 9.14 17.93
C GLN A 60 13.65 8.96 19.08
N GLU A 61 12.36 8.80 18.77
CA GLU A 61 11.34 8.46 19.78
C GLU A 61 11.73 7.20 20.56
N LEU A 62 12.15 6.12 19.87
CA LEU A 62 12.64 4.90 20.52
C LEU A 62 13.86 5.12 21.39
N ARG A 63 14.85 5.92 20.95
CA ARG A 63 16.05 6.26 21.74
C ARG A 63 15.70 7.04 22.99
N ASN A 64 14.68 7.88 22.92
CA ASN A 64 14.16 8.65 24.04
C ASN A 64 13.28 7.82 24.98
N GLY A 65 13.14 6.50 24.75
CA GLY A 65 12.35 5.58 25.57
C GLY A 65 10.88 5.48 25.21
N ASN A 66 10.41 6.22 24.19
CA ASN A 66 9.04 6.09 23.72
C ASN A 66 8.88 4.87 22.81
N ASN A 67 8.29 3.80 23.33
CA ASN A 67 7.97 2.57 22.58
C ASN A 67 6.53 2.53 22.07
N SER A 68 5.74 3.59 22.33
CA SER A 68 4.36 3.73 21.88
C SER A 68 4.31 4.02 20.35
N PRO A 69 3.24 3.59 19.66
CA PRO A 69 2.98 4.03 18.30
C PRO A 69 2.63 5.52 18.19
N ILE A 70 2.29 6.13 19.32
CA ILE A 70 1.93 7.53 19.44
C ILE A 70 3.15 8.32 19.91
N SER A 71 3.75 9.11 19.02
CA SER A 71 4.83 10.02 19.40
C SER A 71 4.30 11.16 20.29
N GLN A 72 5.19 11.78 21.05
CA GLN A 72 4.81 12.94 21.86
C GLN A 72 4.20 14.06 21.00
N LYS A 73 4.78 14.32 19.82
CA LYS A 73 4.27 15.33 18.91
C LYS A 73 2.86 15.00 18.41
N LEU A 74 2.63 13.74 18.02
CA LEU A 74 1.31 13.29 17.57
C LEU A 74 0.25 13.48 18.65
N LEU A 75 0.57 13.11 19.90
CA LEU A 75 -0.34 13.30 21.02
C LEU A 75 -0.67 14.78 21.26
N ILE A 76 0.33 15.66 21.23
CA ILE A 76 0.13 17.10 21.39
C ILE A 76 -0.86 17.63 20.34
N GLU A 77 -0.70 17.24 19.08
CA GLU A 77 -1.57 17.72 17.99
C GLU A 77 -2.99 17.11 18.08
N ILE A 78 -3.13 15.85 18.55
CA ILE A 78 -4.45 15.27 18.87
C ILE A 78 -5.17 16.10 19.94
N LEU A 79 -4.48 16.43 21.04
CA LEU A 79 -5.07 17.21 22.12
C LEU A 79 -5.39 18.65 21.70
N LYS A 80 -4.57 19.23 20.83
CA LYS A 80 -4.83 20.55 20.23
C LYS A 80 -6.10 20.55 19.39
N ALA A 81 -6.25 19.55 18.49
CA ALA A 81 -7.45 19.39 17.66
C ALA A 81 -8.70 19.20 18.53
N LYS A 82 -8.62 18.31 19.54
CA LYS A 82 -9.72 18.11 20.48
C LYS A 82 -10.12 19.39 21.20
N LYS A 83 -9.16 20.20 21.64
CA LYS A 83 -9.43 21.50 22.32
C LYS A 83 -10.12 22.49 21.38
N ALA A 84 -9.90 22.37 20.09
CA ALA A 84 -10.55 23.17 19.05
C ALA A 84 -11.89 22.58 18.58
N ASN A 85 -12.41 21.54 19.24
CA ASN A 85 -13.60 20.77 18.84
C ASN A 85 -13.49 20.19 17.41
N LYS A 86 -12.27 19.88 16.97
CA LYS A 86 -11.98 19.23 15.70
C LYS A 86 -11.55 17.79 15.91
N VAL A 87 -11.77 16.97 14.90
CA VAL A 87 -11.45 15.54 14.91
C VAL A 87 -10.03 15.31 14.38
N SER A 88 -9.35 14.33 14.96
CA SER A 88 -8.06 13.84 14.47
C SER A 88 -8.26 12.56 13.67
N ILE A 89 -7.59 12.43 12.52
CA ILE A 89 -7.57 11.21 11.72
C ILE A 89 -6.21 10.55 11.85
N LEU A 90 -6.17 9.28 12.25
CA LEU A 90 -4.96 8.48 12.28
C LEU A 90 -4.97 7.46 11.14
N ILE A 91 -4.05 7.64 10.20
CA ILE A 91 -3.91 6.76 9.03
C ILE A 91 -2.97 5.62 9.37
N VAL A 92 -3.49 4.39 9.28
CA VAL A 92 -2.78 3.15 9.59
C VAL A 92 -2.87 2.18 8.42
N ASN A 93 -1.76 1.89 7.78
CA ASN A 93 -1.75 0.99 6.61
C ASN A 93 -1.88 -0.51 6.95
N ASN A 94 -2.07 -0.88 8.20
CA ASN A 94 -2.15 -2.27 8.63
C ASN A 94 -3.49 -2.59 9.29
N LYS A 95 -4.26 -3.50 8.67
CA LYS A 95 -5.55 -3.99 9.19
C LYS A 95 -5.40 -5.03 10.30
N SER A 96 -4.22 -5.66 10.45
CA SER A 96 -3.92 -6.65 11.49
C SER A 96 -3.49 -5.96 12.78
N TYR A 97 -3.60 -6.64 13.93
CA TYR A 97 -3.17 -6.11 15.22
C TYR A 97 -1.68 -5.71 15.21
N SER A 98 -0.81 -6.58 14.67
CA SER A 98 0.61 -6.26 14.46
C SER A 98 1.12 -6.80 13.13
N SER A 99 2.10 -6.11 12.54
CA SER A 99 2.71 -6.50 11.26
C SER A 99 3.70 -7.66 11.42
N TYR A 100 4.27 -7.85 12.60
CA TYR A 100 5.18 -8.94 12.90
C TYR A 100 5.24 -9.23 14.40
N VAL A 101 5.70 -10.43 14.75
CA VAL A 101 6.01 -10.83 16.11
C VAL A 101 7.49 -11.20 16.19
N MET A 102 8.22 -10.59 17.10
CA MET A 102 9.66 -10.81 17.31
C MET A 102 9.94 -11.29 18.71
N CYS A 103 10.81 -12.27 18.85
CA CYS A 103 11.30 -12.72 20.14
C CYS A 103 12.38 -11.77 20.66
N ARG A 104 12.20 -11.24 21.87
CA ARG A 104 13.21 -10.38 22.53
C ARG A 104 14.46 -11.16 22.98
N SER A 105 14.28 -12.45 23.31
CA SER A 105 15.37 -13.28 23.82
C SER A 105 16.36 -13.70 22.71
N CYS A 106 15.88 -14.13 21.54
CA CYS A 106 16.74 -14.59 20.44
C CYS A 106 16.79 -13.63 19.25
N GLY A 107 16.03 -12.51 19.25
CA GLY A 107 16.00 -11.50 18.20
C GLY A 107 15.30 -11.94 16.91
N LYS A 108 14.83 -13.18 16.80
CA LYS A 108 14.20 -13.68 15.57
C LYS A 108 12.74 -13.28 15.47
N THR A 109 12.33 -12.88 14.26
CA THR A 109 10.93 -12.65 13.91
C THR A 109 10.28 -13.98 13.54
N ILE A 110 9.02 -14.17 13.92
CA ILE A 110 8.26 -15.35 13.54
C ILE A 110 7.87 -15.21 12.06
N THR A 111 8.41 -16.09 11.23
CA THR A 111 8.25 -16.05 9.78
C THR A 111 7.37 -17.19 9.27
N CYS A 112 6.78 -16.98 8.11
CA CYS A 112 6.00 -18.00 7.41
C CYS A 112 6.90 -19.13 6.93
N PRO A 113 6.59 -20.41 7.22
CA PRO A 113 7.39 -21.55 6.76
C PRO A 113 7.35 -21.74 5.23
N ARG A 114 6.42 -21.09 4.53
CA ARG A 114 6.25 -21.22 3.07
C ARG A 114 6.98 -20.14 2.29
N CYS A 115 6.92 -18.89 2.74
CA CYS A 115 7.46 -17.73 2.01
C CYS A 115 8.49 -16.92 2.79
N ASN A 116 8.85 -17.34 3.99
CA ASN A 116 9.83 -16.69 4.86
C ASN A 116 9.55 -15.19 5.17
N ILE A 117 8.31 -14.76 4.95
CA ILE A 117 7.84 -13.40 5.27
C ILE A 117 7.34 -13.40 6.71
N SER A 118 7.51 -12.29 7.43
CA SER A 118 7.00 -12.11 8.79
C SER A 118 5.51 -12.38 8.88
N LEU A 119 5.10 -13.18 9.86
CA LEU A 119 3.69 -13.43 10.14
C LEU A 119 3.09 -12.25 10.91
N GLN A 120 1.89 -11.85 10.50
CA GLN A 120 1.09 -10.83 11.17
C GLN A 120 0.24 -11.47 12.25
N TYR A 121 0.11 -10.83 13.40
CA TYR A 121 -0.74 -11.30 14.48
C TYR A 121 -2.15 -10.69 14.37
N ASN A 122 -3.14 -11.57 14.34
CA ASN A 122 -4.56 -11.22 14.44
C ASN A 122 -5.05 -11.55 15.86
N LYS A 123 -5.27 -10.52 16.67
CA LYS A 123 -5.67 -10.67 18.08
C LYS A 123 -7.05 -11.29 18.21
N LYS A 124 -8.02 -10.87 17.39
CA LYS A 124 -9.42 -11.32 17.43
C LYS A 124 -9.55 -12.84 17.33
N ASN A 125 -8.74 -13.45 16.47
CA ASN A 125 -8.79 -14.90 16.21
C ASN A 125 -7.62 -15.65 16.86
N ASN A 126 -6.71 -14.96 17.54
CA ASN A 126 -5.47 -15.48 18.12
C ASN A 126 -4.63 -16.29 17.09
N LEU A 127 -4.47 -15.76 15.89
CA LEU A 127 -3.77 -16.40 14.77
C LEU A 127 -2.58 -15.57 14.29
N LEU A 128 -1.53 -16.27 13.87
CA LEU A 128 -0.49 -15.73 13.01
C LEU A 128 -0.85 -15.99 11.56
N ILE A 129 -0.87 -14.94 10.73
CA ILE A 129 -1.31 -14.98 9.34
C ILE A 129 -0.19 -14.44 8.43
N CYS A 130 0.12 -15.17 7.38
CA CYS A 130 1.03 -14.68 6.34
C CYS A 130 0.31 -13.73 5.39
N PRO A 131 0.77 -12.46 5.23
CA PRO A 131 0.14 -11.52 4.31
C PRO A 131 0.30 -11.89 2.83
N ALA A 132 1.31 -12.70 2.49
CA ALA A 132 1.60 -13.06 1.10
C ALA A 132 0.89 -14.34 0.64
N CYS A 133 0.84 -15.40 1.50
CA CYS A 133 0.27 -16.69 1.09
C CYS A 133 -0.95 -17.13 1.89
N SER A 134 -1.41 -16.28 2.80
CA SER A 134 -2.54 -16.56 3.69
C SER A 134 -2.37 -17.82 4.57
N TYR A 135 -1.13 -18.30 4.75
CA TYR A 135 -0.82 -19.34 5.74
C TYR A 135 -1.27 -18.88 7.12
N ARG A 136 -1.92 -19.77 7.86
CA ARG A 136 -2.45 -19.48 9.20
C ARG A 136 -1.97 -20.52 10.18
N VAL A 137 -1.60 -20.08 11.37
CA VAL A 137 -1.24 -20.95 12.49
C VAL A 137 -1.69 -20.31 13.80
N ALA A 138 -2.10 -21.12 14.78
CA ALA A 138 -2.46 -20.63 16.11
C ALA A 138 -1.25 -19.97 16.78
N PHE A 139 -1.49 -18.84 17.44
CA PHE A 139 -0.46 -18.17 18.22
C PHE A 139 -0.33 -18.83 19.60
N THR A 140 0.83 -19.38 19.88
CA THR A 140 1.11 -20.15 21.13
C THR A 140 1.70 -19.30 22.26
N ASN A 141 1.92 -18.00 22.02
CA ASN A 141 2.63 -17.10 22.96
C ASN A 141 4.05 -17.57 23.32
N GLU A 142 4.66 -18.36 22.46
CA GLU A 142 6.03 -18.85 22.62
C GLU A 142 6.81 -18.70 21.29
N CYS A 143 8.10 -18.42 21.42
CA CYS A 143 8.98 -18.34 20.27
C CYS A 143 9.22 -19.74 19.67
N PRO A 144 8.94 -19.98 18.39
CA PRO A 144 9.15 -21.30 17.78
C PRO A 144 10.64 -21.68 17.67
N THR A 145 11.55 -20.74 17.90
CA THR A 145 13.01 -20.99 17.84
C THR A 145 13.64 -21.31 19.19
N CYS A 146 13.25 -20.61 20.27
CA CYS A 146 13.90 -20.72 21.57
C CYS A 146 12.90 -20.92 22.73
N SER A 147 11.62 -21.12 22.44
CA SER A 147 10.53 -21.34 23.41
C SER A 147 10.35 -20.22 24.44
N SER A 148 11.01 -19.06 24.26
CA SER A 148 10.85 -17.91 25.14
C SER A 148 9.46 -17.30 24.98
N LYS A 149 8.88 -16.82 26.09
CA LYS A 149 7.62 -16.09 26.15
C LYS A 149 7.79 -14.58 25.94
N GLU A 150 9.04 -14.10 25.87
CA GLU A 150 9.37 -12.69 25.67
C GLU A 150 9.15 -12.25 24.22
N LEU A 151 7.88 -12.15 23.82
CA LEU A 151 7.50 -11.76 22.47
C LEU A 151 7.13 -10.26 22.43
N LYS A 152 7.61 -9.57 21.38
CA LYS A 152 7.26 -8.20 21.06
C LYS A 152 6.43 -8.18 19.79
N PHE A 153 5.26 -7.56 19.88
CA PHE A 153 4.41 -7.24 18.72
C PHE A 153 4.90 -5.92 18.13
N GLY A 154 5.19 -5.94 16.84
CA GLY A 154 5.70 -4.76 16.15
C GLY A 154 4.93 -4.45 14.87
N GLY A 155 5.03 -3.19 14.41
CA GLY A 155 4.20 -2.70 13.32
C GLY A 155 2.74 -2.58 13.76
N PHE A 156 2.30 -1.39 13.94
CA PHE A 156 1.05 -1.05 14.62
C PHE A 156 -0.16 -1.23 13.69
N GLY A 157 -1.19 -1.94 14.16
CA GLY A 157 -2.48 -2.05 13.51
C GLY A 157 -3.52 -1.12 14.15
N MET A 158 -4.67 -0.97 13.50
CA MET A 158 -5.73 -0.07 13.97
C MET A 158 -6.22 -0.43 15.38
N GLU A 159 -6.42 -1.72 15.66
CA GLU A 159 -6.86 -2.20 16.98
C GLU A 159 -5.82 -1.88 18.07
N GLN A 160 -4.52 -2.04 17.78
CA GLN A 160 -3.46 -1.75 18.74
C GLN A 160 -3.36 -0.26 19.06
N ILE A 161 -3.52 0.61 18.04
CA ILE A 161 -3.55 2.07 18.23
C ILE A 161 -4.75 2.48 19.09
N ASN A 162 -5.90 1.86 18.82
CA ASN A 162 -7.11 2.11 19.58
C ASN A 162 -6.96 1.69 21.06
N GLU A 163 -6.38 0.52 21.32
CA GLU A 163 -6.10 0.05 22.68
C GLU A 163 -5.11 0.98 23.40
N GLU A 164 -4.06 1.41 22.72
CA GLU A 164 -3.05 2.33 23.27
C GLU A 164 -3.69 3.66 23.70
N LEU A 165 -4.53 4.25 22.84
CA LEU A 165 -5.22 5.49 23.15
C LEU A 165 -6.22 5.31 24.30
N ASN A 166 -7.05 4.28 24.29
CA ASN A 166 -8.06 4.03 25.32
C ASN A 166 -7.44 3.70 26.68
N THR A 167 -6.28 3.03 26.70
CA THR A 167 -5.61 2.64 27.95
C THR A 167 -4.85 3.81 28.57
N ASN A 168 -4.06 4.53 27.77
CA ASN A 168 -3.16 5.56 28.28
C ASN A 168 -3.80 6.95 28.27
N TYR A 169 -4.83 7.17 27.46
CA TYR A 169 -5.51 8.46 27.28
C TYR A 169 -7.04 8.31 27.27
N PRO A 170 -7.67 7.82 28.36
CA PRO A 170 -9.10 7.48 28.39
C PRO A 170 -10.04 8.68 28.15
N SER A 171 -9.52 9.90 28.24
CA SER A 171 -10.28 11.09 27.89
C SER A 171 -10.44 11.30 26.38
N ILE A 172 -9.69 10.58 25.56
CA ILE A 172 -9.76 10.64 24.09
C ILE A 172 -10.74 9.57 23.60
N ARG A 173 -11.84 9.99 23.00
CA ARG A 173 -12.88 9.09 22.48
C ARG A 173 -12.48 8.68 21.06
N THR A 174 -12.30 7.38 20.85
CA THR A 174 -11.78 6.83 19.58
C THR A 174 -12.82 6.02 18.84
N ALA A 175 -12.74 6.03 17.51
CA ALA A 175 -13.50 5.14 16.63
C ALA A 175 -12.60 4.53 15.56
N ILE A 176 -12.89 3.29 15.16
CA ILE A 176 -12.19 2.60 14.06
C ILE A 176 -13.11 2.58 12.84
N LEU A 177 -12.67 3.20 11.75
CA LEU A 177 -13.37 3.18 10.47
C LEU A 177 -12.73 2.14 9.54
N ASN A 178 -13.43 1.02 9.33
CA ASN A 178 -12.96 -0.09 8.51
C ASN A 178 -13.86 -0.28 7.27
N GLU A 179 -13.26 -0.57 6.11
CA GLU A 179 -13.96 -0.82 4.84
C GLU A 179 -14.97 -1.98 4.88
N SER A 180 -14.79 -2.92 5.80
CA SER A 180 -15.60 -4.14 5.86
C SER A 180 -16.95 -3.96 6.55
N ASN A 181 -17.22 -2.80 7.17
CA ASN A 181 -18.41 -2.60 7.94
C ASN A 181 -19.08 -1.24 7.61
N TYR A 182 -20.11 -1.28 6.77
CA TYR A 182 -20.83 -0.08 6.34
C TYR A 182 -21.70 0.51 7.47
N ASP A 183 -22.16 -0.32 8.40
CA ASP A 183 -22.94 0.12 9.55
C ASP A 183 -22.08 0.95 10.51
N ASP A 184 -20.79 0.59 10.67
CA ASP A 184 -19.85 1.37 11.46
C ASP A 184 -19.65 2.78 10.87
N TYR A 185 -19.65 2.91 9.53
CA TYR A 185 -19.52 4.22 8.89
C TYR A 185 -20.64 5.17 9.28
N TYR A 186 -21.89 4.70 9.24
CA TYR A 186 -23.06 5.50 9.61
C TYR A 186 -23.01 5.93 11.08
N GLN A 187 -22.67 5.02 11.99
CA GLN A 187 -22.52 5.31 13.42
C GLN A 187 -21.39 6.32 13.69
N ILE A 188 -20.29 6.23 12.95
CA ILE A 188 -19.20 7.19 13.06
C ILE A 188 -19.62 8.57 12.57
N MET A 189 -20.37 8.66 11.46
CA MET A 189 -20.89 9.95 10.97
C MET A 189 -21.83 10.59 11.99
N LEU A 190 -22.73 9.82 12.59
CA LEU A 190 -23.59 10.30 13.69
C LEU A 190 -22.75 10.77 14.88
N GLY A 191 -21.75 9.99 15.30
CA GLY A 191 -20.86 10.36 16.40
C GLY A 191 -20.01 11.61 16.12
N LEU A 192 -19.72 11.89 14.86
CA LEU A 192 -19.09 13.15 14.45
C LEU A 192 -20.08 14.32 14.57
N GLU A 193 -21.34 14.15 14.16
CA GLU A 193 -22.38 15.16 14.31
C GLU A 193 -22.68 15.48 15.77
N GLU A 194 -22.68 14.47 16.62
CA GLU A 194 -22.93 14.59 18.07
C GLU A 194 -21.68 14.98 18.88
N GLU A 195 -20.53 15.19 18.22
CA GLU A 195 -19.23 15.53 18.84
C GLU A 195 -18.80 14.49 19.90
N THR A 196 -19.14 13.22 19.70
CA THR A 196 -18.79 12.12 20.62
C THR A 196 -17.49 11.40 20.26
N ILE A 197 -16.84 11.76 19.15
CA ILE A 197 -15.60 11.16 18.65
C ILE A 197 -14.52 12.23 18.53
N ASP A 198 -13.35 11.98 19.12
CA ASP A 198 -12.18 12.88 19.05
C ASP A 198 -11.15 12.37 18.04
N VAL A 199 -11.04 11.04 17.87
CA VAL A 199 -10.04 10.41 16.99
C VAL A 199 -10.67 9.30 16.16
N ILE A 200 -10.46 9.35 14.85
CA ILE A 200 -10.81 8.28 13.92
C ILE A 200 -9.56 7.57 13.46
N ILE A 201 -9.49 6.25 13.65
CA ILE A 201 -8.40 5.40 13.19
C ILE A 201 -8.88 4.69 11.92
N THR A 202 -8.19 4.91 10.79
CA THR A 202 -8.66 4.42 9.49
C THR A 202 -7.51 4.14 8.51
N THR A 203 -7.85 3.65 7.32
CA THR A 203 -6.93 3.59 6.18
C THR A 203 -7.03 4.88 5.34
N SER A 204 -6.01 5.19 4.54
CA SER A 204 -5.99 6.39 3.70
C SER A 204 -7.21 6.52 2.77
N VAL A 205 -7.75 5.41 2.28
CA VAL A 205 -8.91 5.40 1.37
C VAL A 205 -10.18 5.94 2.02
N LEU A 206 -10.35 5.73 3.32
CA LEU A 206 -11.55 6.13 4.04
C LEU A 206 -11.46 7.55 4.63
N ALA A 207 -10.26 8.07 4.84
CA ALA A 207 -10.04 9.40 5.37
C ALA A 207 -10.73 10.50 4.53
N ASN A 208 -10.74 10.34 3.20
CA ASN A 208 -11.35 11.30 2.26
C ASN A 208 -12.90 11.32 2.28
N LYS A 209 -13.53 10.46 3.06
CA LYS A 209 -15.00 10.42 3.19
C LYS A 209 -15.53 11.27 4.35
N ILE A 210 -14.64 11.87 5.11
CA ILE A 210 -14.97 12.71 6.26
C ILE A 210 -14.90 14.17 5.83
N ASP A 211 -15.86 14.98 6.26
CA ASP A 211 -15.88 16.42 5.97
C ASP A 211 -14.60 17.08 6.51
N SER A 212 -13.87 17.73 5.61
CA SER A 212 -12.57 18.34 5.90
C SER A 212 -12.65 19.48 6.90
N ASP A 213 -13.77 20.20 6.98
CA ASP A 213 -13.92 21.34 7.89
C ASP A 213 -13.94 20.93 9.37
N ARG A 214 -14.28 19.67 9.63
CA ARG A 214 -14.26 19.08 10.96
C ARG A 214 -12.91 18.48 11.35
N ILE A 215 -11.97 18.37 10.41
CA ILE A 215 -10.68 17.75 10.65
C ILE A 215 -9.67 18.82 11.06
N GLY A 216 -9.07 18.67 12.24
CA GLY A 216 -8.01 19.57 12.72
C GLY A 216 -6.61 18.97 12.64
N MET A 217 -6.53 17.64 12.54
CA MET A 217 -5.25 16.97 12.47
C MET A 217 -5.34 15.66 11.69
N VAL A 218 -4.32 15.37 10.88
CA VAL A 218 -4.10 14.04 10.28
C VAL A 218 -2.75 13.51 10.71
N GLY A 219 -2.72 12.28 11.24
CA GLY A 219 -1.50 11.59 11.65
C GLY A 219 -1.25 10.34 10.81
N ILE A 220 -0.08 10.23 10.20
CA ILE A 220 0.38 8.99 9.57
C ILE A 220 1.23 8.24 10.59
N ILE A 221 0.75 7.09 11.06
CA ILE A 221 1.38 6.34 12.17
C ILE A 221 2.74 5.76 11.79
N ASN A 222 2.87 5.26 10.56
CA ASN A 222 4.13 4.74 10.06
C ASN A 222 4.15 4.75 8.52
N LEU A 223 4.79 5.75 7.95
CA LEU A 223 4.90 5.92 6.51
C LEU A 223 5.70 4.79 5.84
N ASP A 224 6.73 4.27 6.52
CA ASP A 224 7.53 3.14 6.01
C ASP A 224 6.70 1.88 5.74
N SER A 225 5.56 1.72 6.41
CA SER A 225 4.68 0.56 6.20
C SER A 225 4.08 0.48 4.79
N VAL A 226 4.03 1.60 4.07
CA VAL A 226 3.61 1.69 2.67
C VAL A 226 4.81 1.61 1.75
N ALA A 227 5.83 2.41 2.01
CA ALA A 227 7.00 2.56 1.15
C ALA A 227 7.86 1.29 1.06
N LYS A 228 7.85 0.43 2.08
CA LYS A 228 8.62 -0.83 2.13
C LYS A 228 7.85 -2.07 1.65
N ILE A 229 6.66 -1.90 1.07
CA ILE A 229 5.99 -3.00 0.37
C ILE A 229 6.83 -3.35 -0.87
N PRO A 230 7.13 -4.64 -1.12
CA PRO A 230 7.98 -5.03 -2.24
C PRO A 230 7.22 -4.95 -3.58
N THR A 231 6.82 -3.75 -3.98
CA THR A 231 6.16 -3.45 -5.25
C THR A 231 6.88 -2.30 -5.93
N TYR A 232 6.82 -2.25 -7.25
CA TYR A 232 7.52 -1.19 -8.00
C TYR A 232 6.91 0.20 -7.83
N ASP A 233 5.70 0.28 -7.33
CA ASP A 233 4.91 1.49 -7.09
C ASP A 233 4.86 1.92 -5.61
N ALA A 234 5.70 1.32 -4.75
CA ALA A 234 5.66 1.58 -3.31
C ALA A 234 5.93 3.05 -2.94
N ASN A 235 6.91 3.69 -3.59
CA ASN A 235 7.21 5.11 -3.39
C ASN A 235 6.05 6.01 -3.87
N GLU A 236 5.43 5.68 -4.99
CA GLU A 236 4.26 6.37 -5.52
C GLU A 236 3.11 6.32 -4.52
N ARG A 237 2.81 5.13 -3.98
CA ARG A 237 1.77 4.97 -2.94
C ARG A 237 2.08 5.75 -1.66
N ALA A 238 3.34 5.82 -1.26
CA ALA A 238 3.74 6.63 -0.12
C ALA A 238 3.51 8.12 -0.39
N TYR A 239 3.86 8.61 -1.59
CA TYR A 239 3.60 9.98 -1.99
C TYR A 239 2.09 10.27 -2.08
N GLU A 240 1.31 9.36 -2.67
CA GLU A 240 -0.15 9.46 -2.71
C GLU A 240 -0.75 9.55 -1.30
N MET A 241 -0.31 8.70 -0.36
CA MET A 241 -0.78 8.74 1.03
C MET A 241 -0.49 10.10 1.68
N LEU A 242 0.70 10.65 1.49
CA LEU A 242 1.08 11.97 1.99
C LEU A 242 0.17 13.06 1.42
N THR A 243 -0.07 13.04 0.11
CA THR A 243 -0.92 14.00 -0.57
C THR A 243 -2.38 13.90 -0.09
N TYR A 244 -2.94 12.70 -0.02
CA TYR A 244 -4.30 12.50 0.48
C TYR A 244 -4.45 12.94 1.94
N ALA A 245 -3.45 12.66 2.79
CA ALA A 245 -3.46 13.11 4.17
C ALA A 245 -3.47 14.64 4.28
N LYS A 246 -2.70 15.31 3.44
CA LYS A 246 -2.66 16.78 3.36
C LYS A 246 -3.99 17.36 2.86
N GLU A 247 -4.59 16.74 1.85
CA GLU A 247 -5.85 17.21 1.24
C GLU A 247 -7.08 17.02 2.14
N CYS A 248 -6.97 16.23 3.21
CA CYS A 248 -8.00 16.16 4.25
C CYS A 248 -8.07 17.42 5.13
N LEU A 249 -7.09 18.33 5.04
CA LEU A 249 -6.94 19.53 5.88
C LEU A 249 -7.21 20.78 5.04
N ASN A 250 -7.92 21.75 5.63
CA ASN A 250 -8.37 22.94 4.92
C ASN A 250 -7.81 24.27 5.47
N SER A 251 -7.11 24.26 6.60
CA SER A 251 -6.64 25.45 7.27
C SER A 251 -5.15 25.40 7.59
N SER A 252 -4.51 26.56 7.62
CA SER A 252 -3.14 26.73 8.11
C SER A 252 -2.98 26.48 9.62
N GLU A 253 -4.08 26.43 10.37
CA GLU A 253 -4.08 26.04 11.79
C GLU A 253 -4.12 24.52 11.98
N ASP A 254 -4.53 23.79 10.96
CA ASP A 254 -4.58 22.32 10.98
C ASP A 254 -3.17 21.73 10.85
N SER A 255 -2.98 20.50 11.32
CA SER A 255 -1.67 19.87 11.32
C SER A 255 -1.65 18.49 10.67
N LEU A 256 -0.58 18.24 9.89
CA LEU A 256 -0.23 16.93 9.38
C LEU A 256 0.99 16.42 10.14
N VAL A 257 0.84 15.29 10.87
CA VAL A 257 1.94 14.65 11.58
C VAL A 257 2.35 13.39 10.85
N ILE A 258 3.59 13.34 10.37
CA ILE A 258 4.13 12.20 9.63
C ILE A 258 5.16 11.50 10.51
N GLN A 259 4.89 10.26 10.91
CA GLN A 259 5.84 9.43 11.64
C GLN A 259 6.52 8.44 10.70
N ALA A 260 7.87 8.40 10.71
CA ALA A 260 8.64 7.48 9.88
C ALA A 260 9.97 7.09 10.54
N TYR A 261 10.49 5.93 10.15
CA TYR A 261 11.85 5.49 10.49
C TYR A 261 12.89 5.97 9.47
N SER A 262 12.47 6.21 8.22
CA SER A 262 13.33 6.60 7.10
C SER A 262 12.94 7.99 6.63
N LEU A 263 13.69 9.02 7.04
CA LEU A 263 13.40 10.43 6.73
C LEU A 263 14.08 10.91 5.44
N ASP A 264 15.08 10.18 4.95
CA ASP A 264 15.89 10.58 3.79
C ASP A 264 15.32 10.17 2.44
N GLU A 265 14.12 9.59 2.42
CA GLU A 265 13.47 9.05 1.24
C GLU A 265 12.99 10.17 0.30
N ILE A 266 13.12 9.93 -1.02
CA ILE A 266 12.80 10.92 -2.05
C ILE A 266 11.34 11.37 -2.01
N TYR A 267 10.40 10.44 -1.80
CA TYR A 267 8.97 10.75 -1.73
C TYR A 267 8.65 11.71 -0.58
N LEU A 268 9.33 11.59 0.58
CA LEU A 268 9.12 12.47 1.71
C LEU A 268 9.76 13.84 1.48
N LYS A 269 11.01 13.88 1.01
CA LYS A 269 11.75 15.13 0.73
C LYS A 269 11.01 15.99 -0.29
N THR A 270 10.59 15.40 -1.40
CA THR A 270 9.89 16.15 -2.46
C THR A 270 8.49 16.57 -2.05
N PHE A 271 7.80 15.77 -1.24
CA PHE A 271 6.51 16.14 -0.66
C PHE A 271 6.65 17.38 0.25
N LEU A 272 7.65 17.42 1.13
CA LEU A 272 7.90 18.56 2.02
C LEU A 272 8.26 19.85 1.26
N LEU A 273 8.91 19.72 0.10
CA LEU A 273 9.20 20.81 -0.82
C LEU A 273 8.00 21.18 -1.70
N ASN A 274 6.91 20.44 -1.63
CA ASN A 274 5.74 20.54 -2.53
C ASN A 274 6.13 20.44 -4.01
N ASP A 275 7.13 19.59 -4.31
CA ASP A 275 7.69 19.39 -5.65
C ASP A 275 7.39 17.99 -6.18
N TYR A 276 6.16 17.81 -6.71
CA TYR A 276 5.75 16.56 -7.32
C TYR A 276 6.53 16.25 -8.61
N HIS A 277 6.96 17.28 -9.33
CA HIS A 277 7.76 17.15 -10.54
C HIS A 277 9.12 16.47 -10.27
N ALA A 278 9.82 16.93 -9.22
CA ALA A 278 11.07 16.31 -8.81
C ALA A 278 10.88 14.85 -8.41
N PHE A 279 9.82 14.53 -7.66
CA PHE A 279 9.49 13.15 -7.32
C PHE A 279 9.31 12.28 -8.56
N ILE A 280 8.48 12.72 -9.52
CA ILE A 280 8.21 11.96 -10.75
C ILE A 280 9.49 11.74 -11.56
N LYS A 281 10.32 12.76 -11.70
CA LYS A 281 11.56 12.68 -12.46
C LYS A 281 12.49 11.59 -11.91
N GLU A 282 12.68 11.57 -10.60
CA GLU A 282 13.51 10.56 -9.93
C GLU A 282 12.89 9.16 -10.06
N GLU A 283 11.61 9.03 -9.77
CA GLU A 283 10.93 7.74 -9.85
C GLU A 283 10.90 7.17 -11.28
N LEU A 284 10.68 8.01 -12.29
CA LEU A 284 10.76 7.60 -13.70
C LEU A 284 12.16 7.11 -14.07
N SER A 285 13.23 7.72 -13.55
CA SER A 285 14.60 7.26 -13.81
C SER A 285 14.83 5.85 -13.25
N VAL A 286 14.38 5.58 -12.02
CA VAL A 286 14.43 4.25 -11.39
C VAL A 286 13.60 3.23 -12.18
N ARG A 287 12.38 3.58 -12.55
CA ARG A 287 11.48 2.69 -13.32
C ARG A 287 12.05 2.34 -14.69
N LYS A 288 12.73 3.27 -15.34
CA LYS A 288 13.41 3.03 -16.62
C LYS A 288 14.53 1.98 -16.48
N ILE A 289 15.36 2.12 -15.43
CA ILE A 289 16.46 1.17 -15.15
C ILE A 289 15.88 -0.21 -14.81
N LEU A 290 14.87 -0.27 -13.96
CA LEU A 290 14.24 -1.51 -13.50
C LEU A 290 13.24 -2.10 -14.52
N LYS A 291 13.05 -1.45 -15.68
CA LYS A 291 12.14 -1.89 -16.73
C LYS A 291 10.71 -2.07 -16.22
N ASN A 292 10.20 -1.04 -15.56
CA ASN A 292 8.83 -0.97 -15.05
C ASN A 292 7.97 0.02 -15.87
N GLU A 293 6.67 0.05 -15.60
CA GLU A 293 5.75 1.02 -16.19
C GLU A 293 6.18 2.46 -15.82
N PRO A 294 6.09 3.41 -16.73
CA PRO A 294 5.45 3.37 -18.06
C PRO A 294 6.38 2.94 -19.22
N PHE A 295 7.60 2.48 -18.95
CA PHE A 295 8.58 2.13 -20.01
C PHE A 295 8.41 0.71 -20.54
N TYR A 296 7.84 -0.18 -19.73
CA TYR A 296 7.56 -1.57 -20.06
C TYR A 296 6.18 -1.96 -19.56
N TYR A 297 5.46 -2.72 -20.33
CA TYR A 297 4.28 -3.44 -19.86
C TYR A 297 4.72 -4.60 -18.98
N ILE A 298 4.00 -4.81 -17.90
CA ILE A 298 4.26 -5.90 -16.97
C ILE A 298 3.07 -6.84 -16.98
N ASN A 299 3.32 -8.10 -17.29
CA ASN A 299 2.31 -9.13 -17.24
C ASN A 299 2.78 -10.29 -16.37
N ARG A 300 1.85 -11.06 -15.85
CA ARG A 300 2.12 -12.23 -15.04
C ARG A 300 1.37 -13.43 -15.60
N ILE A 301 2.08 -14.53 -15.78
CA ILE A 301 1.53 -15.80 -16.23
C ILE A 301 1.59 -16.77 -15.09
N PHE A 302 0.45 -17.28 -14.66
CA PHE A 302 0.35 -18.35 -13.69
C PHE A 302 0.12 -19.67 -14.38
N ILE A 303 0.81 -20.72 -13.91
CA ILE A 303 0.70 -22.08 -14.37
C ILE A 303 0.27 -22.95 -13.19
N LYS A 304 -0.87 -23.62 -13.31
CA LYS A 304 -1.42 -24.57 -12.34
C LYS A 304 -1.44 -25.95 -12.96
N ALA A 305 -0.77 -26.90 -12.29
CA ALA A 305 -0.71 -28.31 -12.67
C ALA A 305 -0.22 -29.12 -11.46
N LYS A 306 0.15 -30.40 -11.65
CA LYS A 306 0.98 -31.13 -10.66
C LYS A 306 2.34 -30.44 -10.51
N TYR A 307 2.93 -30.49 -9.30
CA TYR A 307 4.09 -29.69 -8.93
C TYR A 307 5.23 -29.70 -9.96
N ASP A 308 5.71 -30.88 -10.34
CA ASP A 308 6.83 -30.98 -11.31
C ASP A 308 6.45 -30.47 -12.70
N LEU A 309 5.21 -30.70 -13.12
CA LEU A 309 4.68 -30.25 -14.40
C LEU A 309 4.56 -28.71 -14.46
N MET A 310 4.21 -28.05 -13.37
CA MET A 310 4.14 -26.58 -13.32
C MET A 310 5.47 -25.94 -13.72
N TYR A 311 6.58 -26.41 -13.14
CA TYR A 311 7.91 -25.86 -13.45
C TYR A 311 8.37 -26.20 -14.85
N LYS A 312 8.10 -27.40 -15.33
CA LYS A 312 8.41 -27.83 -16.72
C LYS A 312 7.70 -26.92 -17.73
N GLU A 313 6.39 -26.78 -17.60
CA GLU A 313 5.60 -25.95 -18.52
C GLU A 313 5.97 -24.45 -18.41
N ALA A 314 6.25 -23.96 -17.20
CA ALA A 314 6.71 -22.60 -17.01
C ALA A 314 8.04 -22.32 -17.73
N ASN A 315 8.99 -23.25 -17.68
CA ASN A 315 10.26 -23.12 -18.41
C ASN A 315 10.07 -23.19 -19.94
N GLU A 316 9.18 -24.05 -20.41
CA GLU A 316 8.87 -24.11 -21.86
C GLU A 316 8.18 -22.83 -22.34
N ILE A 317 7.22 -22.28 -21.60
CA ILE A 317 6.59 -20.99 -21.89
C ILE A 317 7.63 -19.87 -21.88
N LYS A 318 8.56 -19.86 -20.91
CA LYS A 318 9.66 -18.89 -20.84
C LYS A 318 10.53 -18.95 -22.09
N LYS A 319 10.98 -20.13 -22.50
CA LYS A 319 11.78 -20.32 -23.73
C LYS A 319 11.00 -19.88 -24.97
N TYR A 320 9.72 -20.23 -25.06
CA TYR A 320 8.85 -19.83 -26.16
C TYR A 320 8.72 -18.32 -26.25
N LEU A 321 8.46 -17.62 -25.16
CA LEU A 321 8.40 -16.15 -25.12
C LEU A 321 9.73 -15.52 -25.57
N GLN A 322 10.85 -16.05 -25.09
CA GLN A 322 12.18 -15.56 -25.45
C GLN A 322 12.51 -15.80 -26.92
N SER A 323 12.07 -16.94 -27.50
CA SER A 323 12.27 -17.22 -28.91
C SER A 323 11.42 -16.34 -29.83
N MET A 324 10.18 -16.01 -29.43
CA MET A 324 9.25 -15.21 -30.22
C MET A 324 9.56 -13.71 -30.14
N LEU A 325 10.02 -13.22 -29.01
CA LEU A 325 10.13 -11.79 -28.70
C LEU A 325 11.60 -11.32 -28.60
N GLY A 326 12.54 -12.25 -28.55
CA GLY A 326 13.96 -11.97 -28.54
C GLY A 326 14.39 -11.03 -27.40
N LYS A 327 15.13 -9.96 -27.73
CA LYS A 327 15.64 -8.97 -26.76
C LYS A 327 14.58 -7.99 -26.25
N GLU A 328 13.38 -7.97 -26.82
CA GLU A 328 12.28 -7.08 -26.43
C GLU A 328 11.52 -7.54 -25.18
N VAL A 329 11.84 -8.75 -24.69
CA VAL A 329 11.17 -9.34 -23.53
C VAL A 329 12.17 -9.71 -22.43
N TYR A 330 11.77 -9.42 -21.19
CA TYR A 330 12.45 -9.88 -19.98
C TYR A 330 11.52 -10.81 -19.22
N VAL A 331 11.92 -12.07 -19.09
CA VAL A 331 11.13 -13.10 -18.41
C VAL A 331 11.82 -13.49 -17.12
N ILE A 332 11.18 -13.15 -15.99
CA ILE A 332 11.64 -13.41 -14.62
C ILE A 332 10.89 -14.61 -14.08
N GLY A 333 11.55 -15.48 -13.36
CA GLY A 333 11.03 -16.76 -12.86
C GLY A 333 11.49 -17.91 -13.74
N PRO A 334 10.88 -19.12 -13.58
CA PRO A 334 9.67 -19.42 -12.81
C PRO A 334 9.87 -19.40 -11.29
N THR A 335 8.87 -18.91 -10.55
CA THR A 335 8.82 -18.91 -9.09
C THR A 335 7.49 -19.44 -8.59
N TYR A 336 7.49 -20.16 -7.45
CA TYR A 336 6.24 -20.65 -6.86
C TYR A 336 5.53 -19.52 -6.10
N ASN A 337 4.29 -19.28 -6.45
CA ASN A 337 3.42 -18.34 -5.75
C ASN A 337 2.56 -19.10 -4.73
N HIS A 338 2.88 -18.96 -3.47
CA HIS A 338 2.21 -19.69 -2.38
C HIS A 338 0.75 -19.23 -2.18
N GLN A 339 0.43 -17.99 -2.46
CA GLN A 339 -0.94 -17.46 -2.32
C GLN A 339 -1.91 -18.14 -3.30
N HIS A 340 -1.45 -18.35 -4.52
CA HIS A 340 -2.26 -18.96 -5.58
C HIS A 340 -2.00 -20.45 -5.76
N GLN A 341 -1.00 -21.01 -5.07
CA GLN A 341 -0.54 -22.39 -5.23
C GLN A 341 -0.22 -22.73 -6.69
N MET A 342 0.47 -21.83 -7.37
CA MET A 342 0.81 -21.90 -8.79
C MET A 342 2.26 -21.47 -9.00
N VAL A 343 2.87 -21.92 -10.07
CA VAL A 343 4.12 -21.34 -10.56
C VAL A 343 3.78 -20.10 -11.36
N GLN A 344 4.57 -19.03 -11.21
CA GLN A 344 4.40 -17.78 -11.94
C GLN A 344 5.65 -17.40 -12.71
N ILE A 345 5.41 -16.71 -13.84
CA ILE A 345 6.42 -16.03 -14.65
C ILE A 345 6.00 -14.57 -14.76
N ILE A 346 6.93 -13.64 -14.59
CA ILE A 346 6.73 -12.21 -14.82
C ILE A 346 7.35 -11.88 -16.17
N VAL A 347 6.58 -11.23 -17.02
CA VAL A 347 6.95 -10.84 -18.38
C VAL A 347 6.94 -9.33 -18.49
N LYS A 348 8.11 -8.72 -18.75
CA LYS A 348 8.26 -7.28 -19.01
C LYS A 348 8.58 -7.09 -20.49
N HIS A 349 7.78 -6.26 -21.20
CA HIS A 349 7.94 -6.06 -22.65
C HIS A 349 7.54 -4.65 -23.08
N ARG A 350 7.92 -4.26 -24.31
CA ARG A 350 7.57 -2.97 -24.91
C ARG A 350 6.50 -3.06 -26.02
N ILE A 351 5.97 -4.23 -26.26
CA ILE A 351 5.05 -4.52 -27.35
C ILE A 351 3.65 -4.04 -26.94
N ASN A 352 3.03 -3.19 -27.76
CA ASN A 352 1.71 -2.62 -27.46
C ASN A 352 0.62 -3.69 -27.47
N ASP A 353 0.64 -4.61 -28.43
CA ASP A 353 -0.30 -5.74 -28.47
C ASP A 353 0.42 -7.08 -28.48
N ILE A 354 0.45 -7.71 -27.31
CA ILE A 354 0.99 -9.06 -27.10
C ILE A 354 -0.13 -10.12 -27.14
N GLY A 355 -1.37 -9.73 -27.44
CA GLY A 355 -2.54 -10.60 -27.35
C GLY A 355 -2.43 -11.88 -28.16
N GLU A 356 -1.97 -11.79 -29.41
CA GLU A 356 -1.79 -12.94 -30.29
C GLU A 356 -0.74 -13.94 -29.77
N ILE A 357 0.32 -13.46 -29.13
CA ILE A 357 1.33 -14.33 -28.52
C ILE A 357 0.75 -15.07 -27.33
N TYR A 358 -0.04 -14.38 -26.50
CA TYR A 358 -0.72 -15.00 -25.38
C TYR A 358 -1.79 -16.00 -25.80
N LYS A 359 -2.50 -15.72 -26.90
CA LYS A 359 -3.44 -16.67 -27.51
C LYS A 359 -2.71 -17.96 -27.94
N LYS A 360 -1.57 -17.84 -28.60
CA LYS A 360 -0.73 -19.00 -28.99
C LYS A 360 -0.20 -19.77 -27.77
N ILE A 361 0.14 -19.08 -26.67
CA ILE A 361 0.51 -19.75 -25.41
C ILE A 361 -0.67 -20.55 -24.87
N TYR A 362 -1.87 -19.97 -24.86
CA TYR A 362 -3.08 -20.68 -24.45
C TYR A 362 -3.32 -21.93 -25.31
N GLU A 363 -3.34 -21.79 -26.64
CA GLU A 363 -3.61 -22.85 -27.59
C GLU A 363 -2.58 -24.01 -27.44
N LYS A 364 -1.32 -23.67 -27.15
CA LYS A 364 -0.24 -24.65 -27.12
C LYS A 364 -0.11 -25.36 -25.75
N TYR A 365 -0.31 -24.66 -24.65
CA TYR A 365 0.04 -25.14 -23.29
C TYR A 365 -1.16 -25.36 -22.37
N GLN A 366 -2.34 -24.80 -22.67
CA GLN A 366 -3.57 -25.07 -21.94
C GLN A 366 -4.05 -26.50 -22.26
N THR A 367 -4.19 -27.33 -21.23
CA THR A 367 -4.68 -28.73 -21.38
C THR A 367 -5.65 -29.06 -20.26
N THR A 368 -6.16 -30.27 -20.23
CA THR A 368 -7.01 -30.75 -19.10
C THR A 368 -6.25 -30.85 -17.79
N THR A 369 -4.92 -30.94 -17.82
CA THR A 369 -4.05 -31.08 -16.64
C THR A 369 -3.23 -29.83 -16.32
N VAL A 370 -3.16 -28.88 -17.25
CA VAL A 370 -2.42 -27.62 -17.12
C VAL A 370 -3.35 -26.44 -17.34
N THR A 371 -3.48 -25.59 -16.32
CA THR A 371 -4.25 -24.34 -16.42
C THR A 371 -3.31 -23.15 -16.47
N ILE A 372 -3.51 -22.28 -17.47
CA ILE A 372 -2.75 -21.03 -17.65
C ILE A 372 -3.67 -19.87 -17.36
N ILE A 373 -3.19 -18.93 -16.52
CA ILE A 373 -3.89 -17.69 -16.22
C ILE A 373 -2.93 -16.53 -16.52
N ILE A 374 -3.34 -15.65 -17.40
CA ILE A 374 -2.56 -14.47 -17.80
C ILE A 374 -3.18 -13.24 -17.14
N ASP A 375 -2.41 -12.59 -16.25
CA ASP A 375 -2.75 -11.33 -15.63
C ASP A 375 -1.98 -10.21 -16.35
N ARG A 376 -2.68 -9.43 -17.13
CA ARG A 376 -2.09 -8.33 -17.93
C ARG A 376 -1.82 -7.08 -17.14
N TYR A 377 -2.36 -6.99 -15.91
CA TYR A 377 -2.24 -5.82 -15.03
C TYR A 377 -2.07 -6.28 -13.57
N PRO A 378 -0.92 -6.87 -13.25
CA PRO A 378 -0.68 -7.37 -11.90
C PRO A 378 -0.51 -6.21 -10.93
N LYS A 379 -1.26 -6.23 -9.82
CA LYS A 379 -1.12 -5.24 -8.74
C LYS A 379 0.18 -5.43 -7.93
N TYR A 380 0.64 -6.67 -7.84
CA TYR A 380 1.87 -7.05 -7.13
C TYR A 380 2.74 -7.86 -8.07
N ILE A 381 4.03 -7.61 -8.05
CA ILE A 381 5.01 -8.29 -8.90
C ILE A 381 5.93 -9.16 -8.03
#